data_3aff153ccc75cb17a56639930e9c5783
#
_entry.id   3aff153ccc75cb17a56639930e9c5783
#
_cell.length_a   1.000
_cell.length_b   1.000
_cell.length_c   1.000
_cell.angle_alpha   90.00
_cell.angle_beta   90.00
_cell.angle_gamma   90.00
#
_symmetry.space_group_name_H-M   'P 1'
#
loop_
_entity.id
_entity.type
_entity.pdbx_description
1 polymer ?
#
loop_
_entity_poly.entity_id
_entity_poly.type
_entity_poly.pdbx_seq_one_letter_code
_entity_poly.pdbx_strand_id
1 'polypeptide(L)'
;MATLGTNTGTQLTNDLATYLNQQKQNANGTLDTTQLAAIINNYLTTGEKLIMETGVTTNSVYKTFNTTDIVPAKNEIVTTGLWSNGNGSIGTGSTTLVTGSNSSVAGNSGSKTDEYYYNVYITGSTTPEFAVAYGHISGAGAMTLGNDDDATLPTKATYFQYRALLTDTDEPKFRFYSGSTLDGMTSDDIYAINISRANYRERVDPGNWSITLSGSWGSKTFIDDSGEKFNTTNAGTNEYNIVEGSLNLGTNLGNSITNYSTPTGGYGFGKFYPDYGIMVFNPLALSASVGGALAGTSVSSSYEFKHKNLFNAISGGGDFQARRIENVSTAHYFVRVNNREFNFSNNPTYVDVTGSMKQPTFQVDPLTYITTVGLYNDANEMIAVAKTSQPIAKSFSKELLLKVKLDF
;
A
#
# COMPACT_ATOMS: atom_id res chain seq x y z
N MET A 1 22.30 -22.54 -43.87
CA MET A 1 21.94 -21.48 -42.89
C MET A 1 23.24 -20.82 -42.47
N ALA A 2 23.45 -19.58 -42.86
CA ALA A 2 24.60 -18.82 -42.39
C ALA A 2 24.18 -18.17 -41.06
N THR A 3 24.84 -18.53 -39.99
CA THR A 3 24.70 -17.89 -38.68
C THR A 3 25.30 -16.48 -38.75
N LEU A 4 24.45 -15.47 -38.66
CA LEU A 4 24.88 -14.09 -38.49
C LEU A 4 25.46 -13.94 -37.07
N GLY A 5 26.77 -13.69 -36.97
CA GLY A 5 27.45 -13.43 -35.70
C GLY A 5 27.03 -12.08 -35.11
N THR A 6 27.04 -12.00 -33.78
CA THR A 6 26.80 -10.80 -32.98
C THR A 6 27.88 -9.75 -33.18
N ASN A 7 27.83 -8.96 -34.23
CA ASN A 7 28.84 -7.94 -34.48
C ASN A 7 28.24 -6.62 -34.95
N THR A 8 28.93 -5.52 -34.60
CA THR A 8 28.61 -4.12 -34.81
C THR A 8 27.98 -3.82 -36.17
N GLY A 9 27.09 -2.80 -36.23
CA GLY A 9 26.30 -2.46 -37.43
C GLY A 9 27.08 -2.37 -38.77
N THR A 10 28.37 -2.04 -38.71
CA THR A 10 29.27 -2.01 -39.90
C THR A 10 29.54 -3.41 -40.47
N GLN A 11 29.62 -4.43 -39.61
CA GLN A 11 29.89 -5.80 -40.05
C GLN A 11 28.63 -6.47 -40.63
N LEU A 12 27.48 -6.16 -40.06
CA LEU A 12 26.16 -6.56 -40.59
C LEU A 12 25.94 -5.99 -42.01
N THR A 13 26.34 -4.74 -42.24
CA THR A 13 26.25 -4.07 -43.54
C THR A 13 27.15 -4.75 -44.59
N ASN A 14 28.36 -5.13 -44.18
CA ASN A 14 29.32 -5.79 -45.05
C ASN A 14 28.89 -7.24 -45.37
N ASP A 15 28.38 -7.97 -44.39
CA ASP A 15 27.91 -9.35 -44.58
C ASP A 15 26.67 -9.41 -45.46
N LEU A 16 25.75 -8.45 -45.31
CA LEU A 16 24.55 -8.34 -46.14
C LEU A 16 24.88 -7.91 -47.57
N ALA A 17 25.83 -6.99 -47.77
CA ALA A 17 26.32 -6.59 -49.09
C ALA A 17 27.03 -7.76 -49.83
N THR A 18 27.79 -8.55 -49.07
CA THR A 18 28.45 -9.77 -49.60
C THR A 18 27.42 -10.83 -50.01
N TYR A 19 26.42 -11.06 -49.17
CA TYR A 19 25.33 -12.00 -49.44
C TYR A 19 24.51 -11.59 -50.66
N LEU A 20 24.18 -10.33 -50.79
CA LEU A 20 23.41 -9.80 -51.94
C LEU A 20 24.23 -9.78 -53.23
N ASN A 21 25.55 -9.57 -53.19
CA ASN A 21 26.44 -9.69 -54.33
C ASN A 21 26.56 -11.15 -54.78
N GLN A 22 26.55 -12.13 -53.87
CA GLN A 22 26.49 -13.56 -54.23
C GLN A 22 25.16 -13.94 -54.89
N GLN A 23 24.04 -13.39 -54.43
CA GLN A 23 22.73 -13.60 -55.08
C GLN A 23 22.66 -12.93 -56.47
N LYS A 24 23.33 -11.79 -56.66
CA LYS A 24 23.42 -11.10 -57.93
C LYS A 24 24.18 -11.90 -59.00
N GLN A 25 25.15 -12.70 -58.63
CA GLN A 25 25.87 -13.57 -59.54
C GLN A 25 25.01 -14.74 -60.06
N ASN A 26 23.94 -15.09 -59.34
CA ASN A 26 23.03 -16.18 -59.70
C ASN A 26 21.74 -15.71 -60.39
N ALA A 27 21.46 -14.42 -60.43
CA ALA A 27 20.27 -13.87 -61.11
C ALA A 27 20.72 -12.80 -62.14
N ASN A 28 20.31 -12.95 -63.38
CA ASN A 28 20.62 -12.02 -64.48
C ASN A 28 19.99 -10.65 -64.40
N GLY A 29 19.97 -10.06 -63.21
CA GLY A 29 19.40 -8.73 -62.88
C GLY A 29 20.41 -7.82 -62.20
N THR A 30 20.53 -6.60 -62.66
CA THR A 30 21.33 -5.55 -62.02
C THR A 30 20.58 -4.99 -60.81
N LEU A 31 21.01 -5.32 -59.61
CA LEU A 31 20.56 -4.69 -58.40
C LEU A 31 21.31 -3.37 -58.16
N ASP A 32 20.59 -2.31 -57.89
CA ASP A 32 21.20 -1.02 -57.55
C ASP A 32 21.71 -1.06 -56.11
N THR A 33 23.03 -1.11 -55.98
CA THR A 33 23.70 -1.15 -54.66
C THR A 33 23.50 0.13 -53.84
N THR A 34 23.14 1.24 -54.48
CA THR A 34 22.88 2.52 -53.80
C THR A 34 21.52 2.51 -53.09
N GLN A 35 20.51 1.93 -53.75
CA GLN A 35 19.19 1.77 -53.14
C GLN A 35 19.22 0.78 -51.95
N LEU A 36 20.02 -0.27 -52.09
CA LEU A 36 20.20 -1.25 -51.03
C LEU A 36 20.89 -0.65 -49.77
N ALA A 37 21.94 0.15 -49.99
CA ALA A 37 22.64 0.85 -48.93
C ALA A 37 21.72 1.86 -48.22
N ALA A 38 20.83 2.53 -48.97
CA ALA A 38 19.83 3.44 -48.40
C ALA A 38 18.78 2.71 -47.52
N ILE A 39 18.32 1.54 -47.95
CA ILE A 39 17.39 0.68 -47.20
C ILE A 39 18.03 0.19 -45.90
N ILE A 40 19.28 -0.26 -45.95
CA ILE A 40 20.03 -0.75 -44.79
C ILE A 40 20.32 0.39 -43.80
N ASN A 41 20.71 1.56 -44.28
CA ASN A 41 20.93 2.73 -43.45
C ASN A 41 19.63 3.23 -42.79
N ASN A 42 18.52 3.20 -43.50
CA ASN A 42 17.21 3.53 -42.92
C ASN A 42 16.82 2.53 -41.83
N TYR A 43 17.09 1.24 -42.04
CA TYR A 43 16.87 0.21 -41.01
C TYR A 43 17.73 0.41 -39.79
N LEU A 44 19.01 0.75 -39.95
CA LEU A 44 19.94 0.97 -38.83
C LEU A 44 19.64 2.28 -38.06
N THR A 45 19.06 3.26 -38.71
CA THR A 45 18.74 4.57 -38.08
C THR A 45 17.36 4.64 -37.48
N THR A 46 16.39 3.89 -38.00
CA THR A 46 14.99 3.93 -37.52
C THR A 46 14.63 2.84 -36.53
N GLY A 47 15.49 1.83 -36.33
CA GLY A 47 15.22 0.70 -35.43
C GLY A 47 14.05 -0.19 -35.86
N GLU A 48 13.52 0.02 -37.07
CA GLU A 48 12.44 -0.81 -37.60
C GLU A 48 13.00 -2.18 -38.03
N LYS A 49 12.50 -3.24 -37.41
CA LYS A 49 12.84 -4.62 -37.78
C LYS A 49 12.32 -4.91 -39.15
N LEU A 50 13.21 -4.98 -40.13
CA LEU A 50 12.91 -5.49 -41.48
C LEU A 50 12.61 -6.99 -41.37
N ILE A 51 11.35 -7.35 -41.37
CA ILE A 51 10.93 -8.74 -41.56
C ILE A 51 11.04 -8.99 -43.10
N MET A 52 12.08 -9.70 -43.53
CA MET A 52 12.12 -10.22 -44.91
C MET A 52 11.01 -11.24 -45.02
N GLU A 53 9.89 -10.86 -45.61
CA GLU A 53 8.85 -11.77 -46.05
C GLU A 53 9.38 -12.57 -47.24
N THR A 54 10.06 -13.66 -46.98
CA THR A 54 10.19 -14.73 -47.95
C THR A 54 8.91 -15.56 -47.87
N GLY A 55 7.88 -15.20 -48.62
CA GLY A 55 6.73 -16.04 -49.03
C GLY A 55 6.03 -16.97 -48.02
N VAL A 56 6.53 -17.07 -46.82
CA VAL A 56 5.91 -17.75 -45.69
C VAL A 56 5.56 -16.66 -44.71
N THR A 57 4.30 -16.37 -44.54
CA THR A 57 3.80 -15.58 -43.40
C THR A 57 4.28 -16.24 -42.13
N THR A 58 5.43 -15.82 -41.63
CA THR A 58 5.80 -16.10 -40.23
C THR A 58 4.79 -15.35 -39.42
N ASN A 59 3.78 -16.05 -38.94
CA ASN A 59 2.94 -15.54 -37.86
C ASN A 59 3.90 -15.08 -36.77
N SER A 60 4.02 -13.77 -36.59
CA SER A 60 4.79 -13.23 -35.50
C SER A 60 4.10 -13.73 -34.23
N VAL A 61 4.76 -14.62 -33.51
CA VAL A 61 4.25 -15.18 -32.24
C VAL A 61 4.12 -14.08 -31.23
N TYR A 62 4.85 -12.98 -31.40
CA TYR A 62 4.87 -11.84 -30.50
C TYR A 62 4.50 -10.54 -31.22
N LYS A 63 3.81 -9.68 -30.49
CA LYS A 63 3.53 -8.30 -30.89
C LYS A 63 4.35 -7.37 -29.98
N THR A 64 5.19 -6.53 -30.57
CA THR A 64 5.93 -5.51 -29.82
C THR A 64 5.03 -4.32 -29.51
N PHE A 65 5.17 -3.75 -28.32
CA PHE A 65 4.48 -2.54 -27.92
C PHE A 65 5.19 -1.30 -28.45
N ASN A 66 4.41 -0.32 -28.90
CA ASN A 66 4.88 1.04 -29.07
C ASN A 66 4.75 1.79 -27.74
N THR A 67 5.47 2.88 -27.57
CA THR A 67 5.39 3.73 -26.37
C THR A 67 3.98 4.25 -26.11
N THR A 68 3.15 4.40 -27.14
CA THR A 68 1.74 4.81 -27.05
C THR A 68 0.79 3.70 -26.61
N ASP A 69 1.21 2.45 -26.68
CA ASP A 69 0.41 1.29 -26.27
C ASP A 69 0.53 0.98 -24.77
N ILE A 70 1.44 1.69 -24.08
CA ILE A 70 1.65 1.56 -22.65
C ILE A 70 1.25 2.88 -22.01
N VAL A 71 0.19 2.85 -21.21
CA VAL A 71 -0.17 3.98 -20.35
C VAL A 71 0.58 3.79 -19.03
N PRO A 72 1.48 4.73 -18.67
CA PRO A 72 2.30 4.61 -17.48
C PRO A 72 1.44 4.45 -16.22
N ALA A 73 2.06 3.84 -15.23
CA ALA A 73 1.44 3.55 -13.94
C ALA A 73 0.78 4.80 -13.34
N LYS A 74 -0.49 4.67 -13.02
CA LYS A 74 -1.22 5.62 -12.21
C LYS A 74 -1.34 5.00 -10.83
N ASN A 75 -0.89 5.73 -9.81
CA ASN A 75 -1.12 5.29 -8.44
C ASN A 75 -2.62 5.42 -8.14
N GLU A 76 -3.26 4.31 -7.86
CA GLU A 76 -4.62 4.27 -7.34
C GLU A 76 -4.53 4.06 -5.83
N ILE A 77 -5.28 4.87 -5.10
CA ILE A 77 -5.38 4.77 -3.65
C ILE A 77 -6.51 3.79 -3.33
N VAL A 78 -6.17 2.73 -2.62
CA VAL A 78 -7.13 1.73 -2.17
C VAL A 78 -7.24 1.79 -0.65
N THR A 79 -8.46 2.00 -0.16
CA THR A 79 -8.78 2.00 1.27
C THR A 79 -9.38 0.65 1.66
N THR A 80 -8.80 -0.01 2.67
CA THR A 80 -9.27 -1.32 3.15
C THR A 80 -9.39 -1.33 4.67
N GLY A 81 -10.11 -2.34 5.22
CA GLY A 81 -10.20 -2.55 6.66
C GLY A 81 -8.81 -2.76 7.27
N LEU A 82 -8.58 -2.16 8.43
CA LEU A 82 -7.26 -2.15 9.06
C LEU A 82 -6.99 -3.43 9.84
N TRP A 83 -8.01 -4.03 10.46
CA TRP A 83 -7.83 -5.08 11.45
C TRP A 83 -7.48 -6.43 10.82
N SER A 84 -6.86 -7.32 11.56
CA SER A 84 -6.36 -8.62 11.08
C SER A 84 -7.47 -9.52 10.49
N ASN A 85 -8.73 -9.31 10.91
CA ASN A 85 -9.90 -9.99 10.34
C ASN A 85 -10.40 -9.35 9.02
N GLY A 86 -9.73 -8.32 8.50
CA GLY A 86 -10.10 -7.60 7.29
C GLY A 86 -11.23 -6.57 7.47
N ASN A 87 -11.75 -6.40 8.68
CA ASN A 87 -12.79 -5.44 8.96
C ASN A 87 -12.23 -4.04 9.21
N GLY A 88 -13.04 -3.01 8.95
CA GLY A 88 -12.73 -1.63 9.30
C GLY A 88 -13.06 -1.30 10.76
N SER A 89 -13.83 -2.14 11.45
CA SER A 89 -14.27 -1.94 12.82
C SER A 89 -14.09 -3.20 13.64
N ILE A 90 -13.64 -3.04 14.88
CA ILE A 90 -13.66 -4.09 15.90
C ILE A 90 -14.43 -3.59 17.10
N GLY A 91 -15.36 -4.43 17.60
CA GLY A 91 -16.03 -4.16 18.86
C GLY A 91 -15.02 -4.18 20.00
N THR A 92 -15.11 -3.21 20.89
CA THR A 92 -14.17 -3.01 22.00
C THR A 92 -14.64 -3.61 23.32
N GLY A 93 -15.73 -4.39 23.29
CA GLY A 93 -16.23 -5.07 24.49
C GLY A 93 -15.20 -6.06 25.06
N SER A 94 -15.26 -6.31 26.37
CA SER A 94 -14.33 -7.19 27.11
C SER A 94 -14.25 -8.62 26.60
N THR A 95 -15.23 -9.07 25.81
CA THR A 95 -15.24 -10.37 25.15
C THR A 95 -14.58 -10.39 23.78
N THR A 96 -14.37 -9.21 23.19
CA THR A 96 -13.81 -9.06 21.83
C THR A 96 -12.33 -8.74 21.85
N LEU A 97 -11.89 -7.90 22.79
CA LEU A 97 -10.50 -7.53 22.97
C LEU A 97 -9.94 -8.09 24.27
N VAL A 98 -8.75 -8.67 24.20
CA VAL A 98 -8.05 -9.23 25.36
C VAL A 98 -6.60 -8.75 25.38
N THR A 99 -6.02 -8.62 26.55
CA THR A 99 -4.61 -8.31 26.74
C THR A 99 -3.78 -9.57 26.87
N GLY A 100 -2.65 -9.60 26.15
CA GLY A 100 -1.72 -10.73 26.15
C GLY A 100 -2.15 -11.91 25.28
N SER A 101 -1.20 -12.62 24.69
CA SER A 101 -1.45 -13.80 23.87
C SER A 101 -1.93 -15.02 24.67
N ASN A 102 -1.67 -15.01 25.96
CA ASN A 102 -2.10 -16.02 26.90
C ASN A 102 -2.81 -15.32 28.05
N SER A 103 -4.09 -15.52 28.14
CA SER A 103 -4.98 -15.02 29.16
C SER A 103 -4.58 -15.34 30.63
N SER A 104 -3.47 -15.99 30.83
CA SER A 104 -2.89 -16.25 32.16
C SER A 104 -2.21 -15.04 32.79
N VAL A 105 -2.09 -13.92 32.07
CA VAL A 105 -1.43 -12.72 32.60
C VAL A 105 -2.42 -11.65 33.06
N ALA A 106 -3.67 -11.98 33.26
CA ALA A 106 -4.56 -11.13 34.01
C ALA A 106 -4.05 -11.05 35.46
N GLY A 107 -3.22 -10.06 35.72
CA GLY A 107 -2.79 -9.70 37.07
C GLY A 107 -1.53 -10.37 37.60
N ASN A 108 -0.73 -10.99 36.77
CA ASN A 108 0.54 -11.52 37.22
C ASN A 108 1.69 -10.56 36.87
N SER A 109 2.15 -9.85 37.89
CA SER A 109 3.31 -9.00 37.98
C SER A 109 4.66 -9.69 37.67
N GLY A 110 4.70 -10.63 36.74
CA GLY A 110 5.86 -11.45 36.48
C GLY A 110 6.55 -11.25 35.14
N SER A 111 5.89 -10.62 34.19
CA SER A 111 6.52 -10.34 32.88
C SER A 111 7.00 -8.90 32.82
N LYS A 112 8.32 -8.69 32.74
CA LYS A 112 8.92 -7.34 32.61
C LYS A 112 8.42 -6.56 31.39
N THR A 113 7.82 -7.23 30.40
CA THR A 113 7.24 -6.58 29.21
C THR A 113 5.92 -5.88 29.51
N ASP A 114 5.12 -6.37 30.46
CA ASP A 114 3.83 -5.77 30.83
C ASP A 114 3.99 -4.42 31.54
N GLU A 115 5.19 -4.09 31.98
CA GLU A 115 5.52 -2.82 32.59
C GLU A 115 5.62 -1.67 31.59
N TYR A 116 5.94 -1.98 30.34
CA TYR A 116 6.12 -0.98 29.29
C TYR A 116 4.87 -0.79 28.45
N TYR A 117 4.18 -1.86 28.09
CA TYR A 117 2.99 -1.84 27.24
C TYR A 117 2.16 -3.10 27.37
N TYR A 118 0.89 -3.01 26.96
CA TYR A 118 0.03 -4.16 26.77
C TYR A 118 -0.27 -4.36 25.29
N ASN A 119 -0.01 -5.57 24.79
CA ASN A 119 -0.51 -6.00 23.49
C ASN A 119 -1.99 -6.33 23.60
N VAL A 120 -2.76 -5.85 22.63
CA VAL A 120 -4.20 -6.06 22.54
C VAL A 120 -4.50 -6.95 21.35
N TYR A 121 -5.29 -7.98 21.57
CA TYR A 121 -5.67 -9.01 20.62
C TYR A 121 -7.17 -9.08 20.47
N ILE A 122 -7.65 -9.50 19.29
CA ILE A 122 -9.00 -10.02 19.16
C ILE A 122 -9.06 -11.40 19.83
N THR A 123 -10.12 -11.71 20.55
CA THR A 123 -10.30 -12.98 21.23
C THR A 123 -10.08 -14.15 20.26
N GLY A 124 -9.17 -15.06 20.64
CA GLY A 124 -8.79 -16.20 19.82
C GLY A 124 -7.70 -15.92 18.77
N SER A 125 -7.25 -14.67 18.60
CA SER A 125 -6.11 -14.33 17.74
C SER A 125 -4.78 -14.49 18.48
N THR A 126 -3.74 -14.86 17.74
CA THR A 126 -2.35 -14.89 18.23
C THR A 126 -1.54 -13.67 17.79
N THR A 127 -2.09 -12.85 16.88
CA THR A 127 -1.46 -11.64 16.38
C THR A 127 -2.02 -10.41 17.09
N PRO A 128 -1.17 -9.50 17.61
CA PRO A 128 -1.63 -8.28 18.23
C PRO A 128 -2.22 -7.33 17.20
N GLU A 129 -3.36 -6.71 17.51
CA GLU A 129 -3.97 -5.66 16.70
C GLU A 129 -3.26 -4.34 16.94
N PHE A 130 -3.05 -4.00 18.19
CA PHE A 130 -2.35 -2.81 18.63
C PHE A 130 -1.76 -3.01 20.03
N ALA A 131 -0.92 -2.07 20.45
CA ALA A 131 -0.40 -2.02 21.81
C ALA A 131 -0.81 -0.71 22.48
N VAL A 132 -1.05 -0.74 23.79
CA VAL A 132 -1.28 0.45 24.61
C VAL A 132 -0.13 0.64 25.58
N ALA A 133 0.32 1.88 25.73
CA ALA A 133 1.44 2.22 26.60
C ALA A 133 1.16 3.53 27.37
N TYR A 134 1.84 3.71 28.49
CA TYR A 134 1.89 4.97 29.23
C TYR A 134 3.36 5.38 29.42
N GLY A 135 3.64 6.64 29.16
CA GLY A 135 4.97 7.23 29.33
C GLY A 135 4.92 8.47 30.23
N HIS A 136 5.95 8.66 31.05
CA HIS A 136 6.11 9.86 31.89
C HIS A 136 7.57 10.33 31.87
N ILE A 137 7.79 11.63 31.69
CA ILE A 137 9.12 12.21 31.49
C ILE A 137 10.08 11.93 32.68
N SER A 138 9.56 11.91 33.90
CA SER A 138 10.34 11.62 35.11
C SER A 138 10.26 10.16 35.58
N GLY A 139 9.51 9.29 34.84
CA GLY A 139 9.33 7.89 35.19
C GLY A 139 8.23 7.62 36.23
N ALA A 140 7.40 8.61 36.56
CA ALA A 140 6.27 8.39 37.46
C ALA A 140 5.31 7.33 36.92
N GLY A 141 4.63 6.60 37.80
CA GLY A 141 3.72 5.51 37.41
C GLY A 141 4.40 4.23 37.00
N ALA A 142 5.72 4.11 37.16
CA ALA A 142 6.44 2.85 36.97
C ALA A 142 6.33 1.95 38.20
N MET A 143 6.43 0.66 38.00
CA MET A 143 6.39 -0.32 39.07
C MET A 143 7.61 -0.20 39.97
N THR A 144 7.41 -0.16 41.27
CA THR A 144 8.50 -0.22 42.25
C THR A 144 8.85 -1.69 42.47
N LEU A 145 9.92 -2.15 41.81
CA LEU A 145 10.47 -3.47 42.04
C LEU A 145 11.46 -3.42 43.19
N GLY A 146 10.96 -3.56 44.41
CA GLY A 146 11.81 -3.65 45.60
C GLY A 146 12.63 -2.39 45.85
N ASN A 147 13.92 -2.54 46.21
CA ASN A 147 14.83 -1.44 46.56
C ASN A 147 15.65 -0.91 45.35
N ASP A 148 15.26 -1.23 44.11
CA ASP A 148 16.00 -0.80 42.95
C ASP A 148 15.67 0.65 42.54
N ASP A 149 16.68 1.49 42.43
CA ASP A 149 16.59 2.87 41.92
C ASP A 149 16.06 2.95 40.47
N ASP A 150 15.93 1.83 39.81
CA ASP A 150 15.50 1.70 38.42
C ASP A 150 13.97 1.59 38.25
N ALA A 151 13.20 1.67 39.34
CA ALA A 151 11.74 1.53 39.34
C ALA A 151 11.00 2.53 38.43
N THR A 152 11.64 3.65 38.10
CA THR A 152 11.05 4.69 37.23
C THR A 152 11.37 4.52 35.75
N LEU A 153 12.24 3.59 35.37
CA LEU A 153 12.75 3.46 34.00
C LEU A 153 11.68 3.04 32.97
N PRO A 154 10.74 2.13 33.24
CA PRO A 154 9.77 1.71 32.22
C PRO A 154 8.97 2.86 31.62
N THR A 155 8.30 3.67 32.42
CA THR A 155 7.49 4.78 31.91
C THR A 155 8.34 5.91 31.35
N LYS A 156 9.54 6.12 31.92
CA LYS A 156 10.52 7.07 31.37
C LYS A 156 11.05 6.62 30.03
N ALA A 157 11.44 5.36 29.88
CA ALA A 157 11.91 4.80 28.62
C ALA A 157 10.83 4.91 27.55
N THR A 158 9.56 4.57 27.87
CA THR A 158 8.42 4.69 26.96
C THR A 158 8.24 6.14 26.49
N TYR A 159 8.24 7.11 27.41
CA TYR A 159 8.08 8.53 27.05
C TYR A 159 9.16 8.99 26.08
N PHE A 160 10.43 8.73 26.41
CA PHE A 160 11.55 9.18 25.58
C PHE A 160 11.66 8.43 24.25
N GLN A 161 11.25 7.17 24.19
CA GLN A 161 11.20 6.41 22.95
C GLN A 161 10.19 7.02 21.96
N TYR A 162 8.96 7.29 22.42
CA TYR A 162 7.96 7.93 21.57
C TYR A 162 8.34 9.37 21.24
N ARG A 163 8.92 10.11 22.19
CA ARG A 163 9.41 11.46 21.91
C ARG A 163 10.49 11.47 20.82
N ALA A 164 11.50 10.61 20.93
CA ALA A 164 12.57 10.54 19.96
C ALA A 164 12.09 10.12 18.56
N LEU A 165 11.00 9.37 18.48
CA LEU A 165 10.42 8.91 17.21
C LEU A 165 9.51 9.96 16.57
N LEU A 166 8.75 10.71 17.36
CA LEU A 166 7.58 11.45 16.90
C LEU A 166 7.72 12.97 16.99
N THR A 167 8.70 13.47 17.73
CA THR A 167 8.92 14.92 17.86
C THR A 167 10.30 15.31 17.37
N ASP A 168 10.45 16.59 17.04
CA ASP A 168 11.74 17.14 16.63
C ASP A 168 12.75 17.08 17.80
N THR A 169 14.03 17.03 17.45
CA THR A 169 15.14 16.95 18.42
C THR A 169 15.15 18.11 19.43
N ASP A 170 14.68 19.28 19.00
CA ASP A 170 14.65 20.50 19.80
C ASP A 170 13.41 20.59 20.71
N GLU A 171 12.45 19.69 20.56
CA GLU A 171 11.27 19.64 21.40
C GLU A 171 11.47 18.70 22.61
N PRO A 172 11.62 19.24 23.83
CA PRO A 172 11.88 18.42 25.00
C PRO A 172 10.66 17.63 25.47
N LYS A 173 9.42 18.04 25.10
CA LYS A 173 8.16 17.48 25.54
C LYS A 173 7.15 17.43 24.40
N PHE A 174 6.20 16.50 24.49
CA PHE A 174 5.04 16.52 23.61
C PHE A 174 4.23 17.79 23.79
N ARG A 175 3.78 18.35 22.66
CA ARG A 175 2.90 19.52 22.62
C ARG A 175 1.55 19.13 22.02
N PHE A 176 0.49 19.47 22.69
CA PHE A 176 -0.88 19.25 22.24
C PHE A 176 -1.56 20.59 21.99
N TYR A 177 -2.54 20.60 21.07
CA TYR A 177 -3.31 21.78 20.75
C TYR A 177 -3.86 22.45 22.04
N SER A 178 -3.83 23.76 22.06
CA SER A 178 -4.38 24.55 23.17
C SER A 178 -5.23 25.67 22.58
N GLY A 179 -6.52 25.50 22.59
CA GLY A 179 -7.68 26.29 22.14
C GLY A 179 -7.56 27.70 21.54
N SER A 180 -6.41 28.35 21.60
CA SER A 180 -6.19 29.67 20.98
C SER A 180 -4.82 29.87 20.37
N THR A 181 -3.88 28.96 20.55
CA THR A 181 -2.52 29.06 20.02
C THR A 181 -1.99 27.72 19.53
N LEU A 182 -1.34 27.76 18.36
CA LEU A 182 -0.57 26.64 17.79
C LEU A 182 0.59 26.17 18.69
N ASP A 183 0.98 26.99 19.64
CA ASP A 183 2.05 26.75 20.61
C ASP A 183 1.69 25.81 21.75
N GLY A 184 0.79 24.93 21.50
CA GLY A 184 0.37 23.80 22.30
C GLY A 184 0.82 23.71 23.74
N MET A 185 0.01 23.10 24.55
CA MET A 185 0.35 22.80 25.93
C MET A 185 1.31 21.62 25.98
N THR A 186 2.43 21.78 26.66
CA THR A 186 3.38 20.68 26.89
C THR A 186 2.83 19.69 27.90
N SER A 187 3.08 18.40 27.70
CA SER A 187 2.70 17.34 28.63
C SER A 187 3.91 16.57 29.14
N ASP A 188 3.91 16.27 30.44
CA ASP A 188 4.91 15.46 31.09
C ASP A 188 4.62 13.96 30.98
N ASP A 189 3.42 13.61 30.56
CA ASP A 189 2.98 12.24 30.40
C ASP A 189 2.15 12.06 29.12
N ILE A 190 2.13 10.83 28.63
CA ILE A 190 1.40 10.45 27.42
C ILE A 190 0.77 9.06 27.58
N TYR A 191 -0.38 8.87 26.94
CA TYR A 191 -0.83 7.57 26.52
C TYR A 191 -0.53 7.36 25.04
N ALA A 192 -0.10 6.18 24.68
CA ALA A 192 0.15 5.82 23.29
C ALA A 192 -0.64 4.58 22.90
N ILE A 193 -1.23 4.61 21.71
CA ILE A 193 -1.76 3.46 20.99
C ILE A 193 -0.87 3.26 19.78
N ASN A 194 -0.27 2.08 19.65
CA ASN A 194 0.60 1.71 18.55
C ASN A 194 -0.04 0.56 17.79
N ILE A 195 -0.53 0.83 16.60
CA ILE A 195 -1.18 -0.16 15.73
C ILE A 195 -0.12 -1.07 15.11
N SER A 196 -0.42 -2.37 15.03
CA SER A 196 0.49 -3.35 14.46
C SER A 196 0.85 -3.01 13.01
N ARG A 197 2.15 -2.97 12.68
CA ARG A 197 2.65 -2.69 11.32
C ARG A 197 2.05 -3.64 10.28
N ALA A 198 1.83 -4.89 10.65
CA ALA A 198 1.22 -5.87 9.78
C ALA A 198 -0.20 -5.48 9.34
N ASN A 199 -0.92 -4.72 10.17
CA ASN A 199 -2.29 -4.30 9.90
C ASN A 199 -2.36 -3.08 8.99
N TYR A 200 -1.57 -2.03 9.24
CA TYR A 200 -1.65 -0.80 8.46
C TYR A 200 -0.74 -0.77 7.23
N ARG A 201 0.22 -1.69 7.12
CA ARG A 201 1.13 -1.85 5.97
C ARG A 201 1.87 -0.57 5.59
N GLU A 202 1.26 0.29 4.76
CA GLU A 202 1.83 1.58 4.38
C GLU A 202 1.52 2.64 5.41
N ARG A 203 0.22 2.95 5.60
CA ARG A 203 -0.22 3.94 6.57
C ARG A 203 -1.69 3.74 6.95
N VAL A 204 -2.05 4.25 8.13
CA VAL A 204 -3.45 4.39 8.53
C VAL A 204 -4.07 5.55 7.75
N ASP A 205 -5.31 5.37 7.29
CA ASP A 205 -6.00 6.37 6.46
C ASP A 205 -6.48 7.56 7.31
N PRO A 206 -5.90 8.77 7.15
CA PRO A 206 -6.35 9.96 7.87
C PRO A 206 -7.79 10.32 7.52
N GLY A 207 -8.57 10.72 8.52
CA GLY A 207 -9.99 11.03 8.35
C GLY A 207 -10.90 9.79 8.31
N ASN A 208 -10.35 8.61 8.46
CA ASN A 208 -11.08 7.34 8.30
C ASN A 208 -10.87 6.37 9.47
N TRP A 209 -10.65 6.93 10.65
CA TRP A 209 -10.60 6.20 11.90
C TRP A 209 -11.36 6.93 13.01
N SER A 210 -11.92 6.18 13.94
CA SER A 210 -12.52 6.69 15.16
C SER A 210 -12.34 5.71 16.30
N ILE A 211 -12.10 6.21 17.48
CA ILE A 211 -12.04 5.44 18.71
C ILE A 211 -12.95 6.05 19.76
N THR A 212 -13.75 5.21 20.40
CA THR A 212 -14.59 5.63 21.52
C THR A 212 -13.95 5.17 22.81
N LEU A 213 -13.68 6.10 23.69
CA LEU A 213 -13.18 5.85 25.05
C LEU A 213 -14.31 6.06 26.06
N SER A 214 -14.47 5.12 27.00
CA SER A 214 -15.48 5.18 28.03
C SER A 214 -14.85 5.26 29.43
N GLY A 215 -15.42 6.07 30.28
CA GLY A 215 -14.98 6.25 31.66
C GLY A 215 -16.11 6.74 32.57
N SER A 216 -15.75 7.21 33.77
CA SER A 216 -16.71 7.61 34.82
C SER A 216 -17.61 8.80 34.43
N TRP A 217 -17.20 9.60 33.42
CA TRP A 217 -17.96 10.77 32.95
C TRP A 217 -18.68 10.53 31.62
N GLY A 218 -18.71 9.31 31.16
CA GLY A 218 -19.36 8.89 29.92
C GLY A 218 -18.38 8.49 28.86
N SER A 219 -18.91 8.32 27.64
CA SER A 219 -18.12 7.92 26.47
C SER A 219 -17.90 9.11 25.56
N LYS A 220 -16.70 9.18 24.99
CA LYS A 220 -16.29 10.19 24.02
C LYS A 220 -15.66 9.53 22.81
N THR A 221 -16.03 9.99 21.63
CA THR A 221 -15.47 9.51 20.35
C THR A 221 -14.44 10.50 19.84
N PHE A 222 -13.30 9.97 19.47
CA PHE A 222 -12.16 10.73 18.95
C PHE A 222 -11.87 10.34 17.51
N ILE A 223 -11.53 11.34 16.72
CA ILE A 223 -11.14 11.27 15.30
C ILE A 223 -9.92 12.17 15.08
N ASP A 224 -9.40 12.22 13.85
CA ASP A 224 -8.41 13.25 13.48
C ASP A 224 -9.04 14.44 12.74
N ASP A 225 -8.27 15.53 12.64
CA ASP A 225 -8.67 16.79 11.99
C ASP A 225 -8.23 16.89 10.51
N SER A 226 -7.88 15.79 9.87
CA SER A 226 -7.36 15.77 8.49
C SER A 226 -8.34 16.28 7.44
N GLY A 227 -9.64 16.21 7.71
CA GLY A 227 -10.71 16.67 6.81
C GLY A 227 -11.05 18.15 6.92
N GLU A 228 -10.48 18.87 7.88
CA GLU A 228 -10.81 20.27 8.15
C GLU A 228 -9.86 21.24 7.43
N LYS A 229 -10.45 22.39 7.00
CA LYS A 229 -9.69 23.49 6.35
C LYS A 229 -8.65 24.15 7.27
N PHE A 230 -8.74 23.90 8.57
CA PHE A 230 -7.85 24.42 9.60
C PHE A 230 -6.88 23.36 10.13
N ASN A 231 -6.51 22.41 9.29
CA ASN A 231 -5.42 21.52 9.62
C ASN A 231 -4.19 22.37 9.98
N THR A 232 -3.92 22.48 11.26
CA THR A 232 -2.84 23.27 11.85
C THR A 232 -1.52 22.51 11.84
N THR A 233 -1.47 21.39 11.12
CA THR A 233 -0.22 20.67 10.93
C THR A 233 0.76 21.54 10.16
N ASN A 234 1.98 21.57 10.62
CA ASN A 234 3.08 22.15 9.89
C ASN A 234 3.11 21.54 8.47
N ALA A 235 2.98 22.38 7.47
CA ALA A 235 3.04 21.94 6.08
C ALA A 235 4.32 21.12 5.87
N GLY A 236 4.17 19.80 5.74
CA GLY A 236 5.29 18.87 5.58
C GLY A 236 5.40 17.78 6.63
N THR A 237 4.70 17.86 7.77
CA THR A 237 4.64 16.78 8.74
C THR A 237 3.33 16.00 8.58
N ASN A 238 3.43 14.67 8.48
CA ASN A 238 2.27 13.76 8.46
C ASN A 238 1.74 13.54 9.90
N GLU A 239 1.40 14.63 10.60
CA GLU A 239 0.80 14.57 11.93
C GLU A 239 -0.54 15.32 11.94
N TYR A 240 -1.50 14.81 12.65
CA TYR A 240 -2.84 15.38 12.79
C TYR A 240 -3.20 15.49 14.26
N ASN A 241 -4.04 16.48 14.59
CA ASN A 241 -4.57 16.57 15.96
C ASN A 241 -5.66 15.52 16.15
N ILE A 242 -5.70 14.93 17.35
CA ILE A 242 -6.82 14.11 17.79
C ILE A 242 -7.87 15.05 18.41
N VAL A 243 -9.09 14.94 17.92
CA VAL A 243 -10.21 15.82 18.28
C VAL A 243 -11.45 15.01 18.64
N GLU A 244 -12.35 15.57 19.45
CA GLU A 244 -13.65 14.96 19.69
C GLU A 244 -14.55 15.18 18.47
N GLY A 245 -15.17 14.10 17.96
CA GLY A 245 -16.01 14.19 16.78
C GLY A 245 -16.58 12.85 16.35
N SER A 246 -17.16 12.82 15.15
CA SER A 246 -17.73 11.63 14.56
C SER A 246 -17.38 11.51 13.09
N LEU A 247 -17.22 10.27 12.61
CA LEU A 247 -17.02 9.97 11.20
C LEU A 247 -18.34 10.08 10.42
N ASN A 248 -18.30 10.77 9.27
CA ASN A 248 -19.39 10.80 8.29
C ASN A 248 -19.14 9.80 7.17
N LEU A 249 -19.20 8.52 7.49
CA LEU A 249 -18.99 7.45 6.50
C LEU A 249 -20.11 7.46 5.44
N GLY A 250 -19.74 7.57 4.17
CA GLY A 250 -20.67 7.43 3.04
C GLY A 250 -21.34 8.72 2.57
N THR A 251 -20.98 9.87 3.11
CA THR A 251 -21.39 11.18 2.60
C THR A 251 -20.16 11.97 2.15
N ASN A 252 -20.34 12.82 1.12
CA ASN A 252 -19.27 13.77 0.71
C ASN A 252 -19.09 14.93 1.71
N LEU A 253 -19.74 14.87 2.84
CA LEU A 253 -19.60 15.80 3.95
C LEU A 253 -18.44 15.30 4.80
N GLY A 254 -17.46 16.14 5.06
CA GLY A 254 -16.34 15.83 5.94
C GLY A 254 -16.78 15.37 7.34
N ASN A 255 -15.86 14.79 8.10
CA ASN A 255 -16.11 14.39 9.48
C ASN A 255 -16.59 15.57 10.31
N SER A 256 -17.45 15.31 11.30
CA SER A 256 -17.96 16.35 12.18
C SER A 256 -17.09 16.47 13.43
N ILE A 257 -16.34 17.54 13.53
CA ILE A 257 -15.54 17.88 14.72
C ILE A 257 -16.43 18.63 15.71
N THR A 258 -16.47 18.15 16.94
CA THR A 258 -17.22 18.78 18.03
C THR A 258 -16.31 19.66 18.86
N ASN A 259 -15.14 19.17 19.27
CA ASN A 259 -14.19 19.91 20.09
C ASN A 259 -12.75 19.58 19.72
N TYR A 260 -11.90 20.59 19.63
CA TYR A 260 -10.45 20.45 19.48
C TYR A 260 -9.73 20.22 20.82
N SER A 261 -10.34 20.69 21.90
CA SER A 261 -9.79 20.62 23.24
C SER A 261 -10.90 20.45 24.27
N THR A 262 -10.52 20.19 25.52
CA THR A 262 -11.50 20.09 26.61
C THR A 262 -12.27 21.40 26.75
N PRO A 263 -13.59 21.34 27.01
CA PRO A 263 -14.41 22.53 27.22
C PRO A 263 -13.93 23.38 28.40
N THR A 264 -13.25 22.76 29.37
CA THR A 264 -12.75 23.43 30.60
C THR A 264 -11.22 23.32 30.60
N GLY A 265 -10.51 24.39 30.24
CA GLY A 265 -9.06 24.46 30.31
C GLY A 265 -8.31 24.44 28.98
N GLY A 266 -8.98 24.14 27.86
CA GLY A 266 -8.35 24.23 26.51
C GLY A 266 -7.28 23.22 26.21
N TYR A 267 -7.28 22.05 26.88
CA TYR A 267 -6.29 20.98 26.65
C TYR A 267 -6.63 20.20 25.39
N GLY A 268 -5.68 20.09 24.45
CA GLY A 268 -5.79 19.23 23.27
C GLY A 268 -5.76 17.75 23.61
N PHE A 269 -6.52 16.95 22.89
CA PHE A 269 -6.70 15.52 23.19
C PHE A 269 -5.51 14.67 22.81
N GLY A 270 -4.79 15.03 21.74
CA GLY A 270 -3.63 14.22 21.31
C GLY A 270 -3.15 14.55 19.91
N LYS A 271 -2.25 13.71 19.42
CA LYS A 271 -1.69 13.72 18.07
C LYS A 271 -1.74 12.34 17.42
N PHE A 272 -2.00 12.29 16.14
CA PHE A 272 -2.06 11.09 15.33
C PHE A 272 -0.98 11.12 14.25
N TYR A 273 -0.22 10.02 14.12
CA TYR A 273 0.88 9.84 13.17
C TYR A 273 0.56 8.66 12.24
N PRO A 274 -0.06 8.90 11.09
CA PRO A 274 -0.56 7.84 10.22
C PRO A 274 0.51 6.89 9.67
N ASP A 275 1.70 7.41 9.32
CA ASP A 275 2.79 6.63 8.73
C ASP A 275 3.43 5.67 9.74
N TYR A 276 3.32 5.99 11.03
CA TYR A 276 3.79 5.15 12.13
C TYR A 276 2.67 4.29 12.73
N GLY A 277 1.40 4.59 12.40
CA GLY A 277 0.25 3.97 13.03
C GLY A 277 0.15 4.25 14.53
N ILE A 278 0.61 5.43 14.95
CA ILE A 278 0.69 5.81 16.37
C ILE A 278 -0.30 6.93 16.69
N MET A 279 -1.04 6.76 17.77
CA MET A 279 -1.90 7.78 18.37
C MET A 279 -1.36 8.10 19.76
N VAL A 280 -1.04 9.36 20.00
CA VAL A 280 -0.56 9.85 21.30
C VAL A 280 -1.64 10.72 21.92
N PHE A 281 -2.12 10.34 23.10
CA PHE A 281 -3.16 11.08 23.82
C PHE A 281 -2.58 11.82 25.03
N ASN A 282 -3.20 12.94 25.34
CA ASN A 282 -2.92 13.76 26.52
C ASN A 282 -3.73 13.24 27.74
N PRO A 283 -3.09 12.67 28.76
CA PRO A 283 -3.78 12.14 29.93
C PRO A 283 -4.63 13.18 30.66
N LEU A 284 -4.17 14.43 30.70
CA LEU A 284 -4.89 15.52 31.32
C LEU A 284 -6.22 15.82 30.62
N ALA A 285 -6.20 15.86 29.28
CA ALA A 285 -7.40 16.06 28.48
C ALA A 285 -8.37 14.88 28.57
N LEU A 286 -7.84 13.65 28.54
CA LEU A 286 -8.65 12.44 28.66
C LEU A 286 -9.32 12.37 30.06
N SER A 287 -8.57 12.67 31.13
CA SER A 287 -9.13 12.67 32.48
C SER A 287 -10.23 13.70 32.66
N ALA A 288 -10.08 14.88 32.04
CA ALA A 288 -11.07 15.96 32.09
C ALA A 288 -12.35 15.65 31.28
N SER A 289 -12.27 14.78 30.25
CA SER A 289 -13.38 14.55 29.34
C SER A 289 -14.04 13.17 29.48
N VAL A 290 -13.27 12.16 29.82
CA VAL A 290 -13.72 10.75 29.87
C VAL A 290 -13.83 10.26 31.30
N GLY A 291 -12.85 10.60 32.16
CA GLY A 291 -12.93 10.24 33.59
C GLY A 291 -11.58 10.17 34.28
N GLY A 292 -11.59 10.36 35.60
CA GLY A 292 -10.41 10.49 36.44
C GLY A 292 -9.45 9.29 36.43
N ALA A 293 -9.89 8.10 36.04
CA ALA A 293 -9.03 6.92 35.91
C ALA A 293 -7.93 7.12 34.83
N LEU A 294 -8.15 8.00 33.86
CA LEU A 294 -7.21 8.35 32.82
C LEU A 294 -6.26 9.51 33.20
N ALA A 295 -6.36 10.02 34.42
CA ALA A 295 -5.44 11.04 34.91
C ALA A 295 -4.01 10.49 34.90
N GLY A 296 -3.07 11.34 34.52
CA GLY A 296 -1.65 11.09 34.67
C GLY A 296 -1.26 10.95 36.16
N THR A 297 0.00 10.60 36.39
CA THR A 297 0.51 10.42 37.73
C THR A 297 1.46 11.55 38.10
N SER A 298 1.43 11.96 39.39
CA SER A 298 2.49 12.79 39.94
C SER A 298 3.74 11.96 40.21
N VAL A 299 4.90 12.61 40.28
CA VAL A 299 6.20 11.96 40.54
C VAL A 299 6.22 11.13 41.84
N SER A 300 5.33 11.42 42.76
CA SER A 300 5.23 10.73 44.06
C SER A 300 4.22 9.60 44.08
N SER A 301 3.48 9.34 43.00
CA SER A 301 2.48 8.29 43.01
C SER A 301 3.08 6.92 42.67
N SER A 302 2.60 5.90 43.42
CA SER A 302 2.96 4.52 43.17
C SER A 302 2.40 4.02 41.85
N TYR A 303 2.99 2.97 41.35
CA TYR A 303 2.63 2.29 40.12
C TYR A 303 1.17 1.82 40.10
N GLU A 304 0.44 2.19 39.06
CA GLU A 304 -0.98 1.86 38.92
C GLU A 304 -1.33 1.25 37.51
N PHE A 305 -0.39 0.69 36.79
CA PHE A 305 -0.66 0.16 35.42
C PHE A 305 -1.50 1.13 34.57
N LYS A 306 -1.05 2.36 34.42
CA LYS A 306 -1.84 3.41 33.73
C LYS A 306 -2.27 3.00 32.31
N HIS A 307 -1.43 2.30 31.57
CA HIS A 307 -1.78 1.77 30.25
C HIS A 307 -2.97 0.77 30.32
N LYS A 308 -3.17 0.06 31.42
CA LYS A 308 -4.36 -0.77 31.66
C LYS A 308 -5.64 0.10 31.76
N ASN A 309 -5.55 1.28 32.32
CA ASN A 309 -6.69 2.20 32.38
C ASN A 309 -7.10 2.66 30.97
N LEU A 310 -6.11 2.92 30.09
CA LEU A 310 -6.40 3.20 28.70
C LEU A 310 -7.06 1.99 28.01
N PHE A 311 -6.53 0.79 28.19
CA PHE A 311 -7.15 -0.43 27.65
C PHE A 311 -8.60 -0.59 28.15
N ASN A 312 -8.86 -0.40 29.43
CA ASN A 312 -10.21 -0.48 30.01
C ASN A 312 -11.15 0.56 29.40
N ALA A 313 -10.66 1.80 29.17
CA ALA A 313 -11.43 2.84 28.51
C ALA A 313 -11.77 2.49 27.05
N ILE A 314 -10.83 1.90 26.31
CA ILE A 314 -11.05 1.39 24.96
C ILE A 314 -12.06 0.26 24.98
N SER A 315 -11.84 -0.74 25.83
CA SER A 315 -12.73 -1.91 25.98
C SER A 315 -14.15 -1.55 26.39
N GLY A 316 -14.31 -0.49 27.18
CA GLY A 316 -15.62 0.05 27.57
C GLY A 316 -16.25 0.96 26.52
N GLY A 317 -15.51 1.40 25.53
CA GLY A 317 -15.94 2.43 24.57
C GLY A 317 -16.93 1.96 23.51
N GLY A 318 -16.90 0.70 23.12
CA GLY A 318 -17.85 0.09 22.20
C GLY A 318 -17.33 -0.16 20.79
N ASP A 319 -16.54 0.74 20.21
CA ASP A 319 -16.05 0.57 18.85
C ASP A 319 -14.70 1.27 18.58
N PHE A 320 -13.84 0.60 17.83
CA PHE A 320 -12.63 1.17 17.27
C PHE A 320 -12.61 0.89 15.76
N GLN A 321 -12.95 1.93 15.00
CA GLN A 321 -12.93 1.88 13.54
C GLN A 321 -11.61 2.43 13.04
N ALA A 322 -11.02 1.75 12.05
CA ALA A 322 -9.87 2.28 11.35
C ALA A 322 -9.72 1.59 9.97
N ARG A 323 -9.21 2.32 9.03
CA ARG A 323 -8.86 1.84 7.71
C ARG A 323 -7.41 2.14 7.41
N ARG A 324 -6.83 1.34 6.52
CA ARG A 324 -5.51 1.58 5.95
C ARG A 324 -5.64 2.04 4.52
N ILE A 325 -4.65 2.75 4.06
CA ILE A 325 -4.51 3.23 2.70
C ILE A 325 -3.29 2.55 2.08
N GLU A 326 -3.46 2.04 0.88
CA GLU A 326 -2.39 1.41 0.10
C GLU A 326 -2.34 2.11 -1.27
N ASN A 327 -1.12 2.42 -1.72
CA ASN A 327 -0.91 2.92 -3.07
C ASN A 327 -0.66 1.73 -3.99
N VAL A 328 -1.56 1.53 -4.93
CA VAL A 328 -1.44 0.48 -5.95
C VAL A 328 -1.04 1.13 -7.26
N SER A 329 0.11 0.75 -7.78
CA SER A 329 0.53 1.20 -9.10
C SER A 329 -0.19 0.41 -10.17
N THR A 330 -0.81 1.11 -11.12
CA THR A 330 -1.58 0.49 -12.21
C THR A 330 -0.98 0.85 -13.56
N ALA A 331 -0.68 -0.13 -14.37
CA ALA A 331 -0.27 0.06 -15.76
C ALA A 331 -1.28 -0.59 -16.72
N HIS A 332 -1.59 0.12 -17.79
CA HIS A 332 -2.47 -0.36 -18.85
C HIS A 332 -1.66 -0.67 -20.11
N TYR A 333 -1.80 -1.88 -20.60
CA TYR A 333 -1.20 -2.33 -21.86
C TYR A 333 -2.29 -2.53 -22.90
N PHE A 334 -2.17 -1.83 -24.03
CA PHE A 334 -3.11 -1.92 -25.13
C PHE A 334 -2.52 -2.79 -26.24
N VAL A 335 -3.00 -4.02 -26.32
CA VAL A 335 -2.56 -4.99 -27.35
C VAL A 335 -3.42 -4.80 -28.59
N ARG A 336 -2.82 -4.22 -29.63
CA ARG A 336 -3.47 -4.03 -30.94
C ARG A 336 -3.18 -5.24 -31.82
N VAL A 337 -4.22 -5.92 -32.24
CA VAL A 337 -4.15 -7.07 -33.13
C VAL A 337 -4.78 -6.68 -34.46
N ASN A 338 -3.95 -6.48 -35.47
CA ASN A 338 -4.41 -6.09 -36.81
C ASN A 338 -5.14 -7.25 -37.50
N ASN A 339 -5.87 -6.95 -38.58
CA ASN A 339 -6.64 -7.93 -39.32
C ASN A 339 -5.80 -9.08 -39.90
N ARG A 340 -4.52 -8.83 -40.24
CA ARG A 340 -3.60 -9.84 -40.82
C ARG A 340 -2.85 -10.66 -39.78
N GLU A 341 -2.93 -10.30 -38.48
CA GLU A 341 -2.17 -10.93 -37.40
C GLU A 341 -3.01 -11.98 -36.68
N PHE A 342 -2.36 -13.04 -36.19
CA PHE A 342 -2.95 -14.08 -35.34
C PHE A 342 -4.19 -14.80 -35.90
N ASN A 343 -4.21 -14.98 -37.24
CA ASN A 343 -5.29 -15.72 -37.94
C ASN A 343 -5.01 -17.22 -38.07
N PHE A 344 -3.94 -17.72 -37.49
CA PHE A 344 -3.53 -19.12 -37.53
C PHE A 344 -3.31 -19.64 -36.10
N SER A 345 -3.57 -20.92 -35.88
CA SER A 345 -3.36 -21.57 -34.59
C SER A 345 -2.60 -22.91 -34.80
N ASN A 346 -1.62 -23.16 -33.93
CA ASN A 346 -0.91 -24.44 -33.86
C ASN A 346 -1.65 -25.50 -33.03
N ASN A 347 -2.85 -25.20 -32.58
CA ASN A 347 -3.64 -26.14 -31.78
C ASN A 347 -3.92 -27.41 -32.60
N PRO A 348 -3.69 -28.65 -32.07
CA PRO A 348 -3.99 -29.91 -32.73
C PRO A 348 -5.43 -30.09 -33.23
N THR A 349 -6.38 -29.31 -32.68
CA THR A 349 -7.75 -29.27 -33.16
C THR A 349 -7.93 -28.44 -34.44
N TYR A 350 -7.01 -27.51 -34.70
CA TYR A 350 -7.03 -26.60 -35.85
C TYR A 350 -6.17 -27.12 -36.99
N VAL A 351 -4.97 -27.65 -36.70
CA VAL A 351 -4.03 -28.20 -37.65
C VAL A 351 -3.68 -29.65 -37.31
N ASP A 352 -3.24 -30.41 -38.31
CA ASP A 352 -2.65 -31.73 -38.14
C ASP A 352 -1.13 -31.64 -37.89
N VAL A 353 -0.49 -32.80 -37.73
CA VAL A 353 0.96 -32.89 -37.51
C VAL A 353 1.80 -32.42 -38.73
N THR A 354 1.19 -32.30 -39.91
CA THR A 354 1.84 -31.81 -41.14
C THR A 354 1.64 -30.31 -41.33
N GLY A 355 0.91 -29.64 -40.45
CA GLY A 355 0.57 -28.22 -40.56
C GLY A 355 -0.61 -27.91 -41.46
N SER A 356 -1.32 -28.93 -41.95
CA SER A 356 -2.52 -28.75 -42.77
C SER A 356 -3.76 -28.46 -41.87
N MET A 357 -4.63 -27.56 -42.35
CA MET A 357 -5.88 -27.24 -41.63
C MET A 357 -6.83 -28.44 -41.69
N LYS A 358 -7.30 -28.88 -40.53
CA LYS A 358 -8.24 -30.01 -40.38
C LYS A 358 -9.63 -29.70 -40.90
N GLN A 359 -10.03 -28.43 -40.84
CA GLN A 359 -11.38 -28.01 -41.28
C GLN A 359 -11.31 -27.31 -42.63
N PRO A 360 -11.92 -27.84 -43.69
CA PRO A 360 -11.89 -27.23 -45.03
C PRO A 360 -12.47 -25.82 -45.10
N THR A 361 -13.44 -25.50 -44.24
CA THR A 361 -14.04 -24.17 -44.13
C THR A 361 -13.06 -23.10 -43.67
N PHE A 362 -12.05 -23.46 -42.88
CA PHE A 362 -11.03 -22.54 -42.42
C PHE A 362 -9.97 -22.22 -43.48
N GLN A 363 -9.91 -22.96 -44.60
CA GLN A 363 -9.02 -22.63 -45.70
C GLN A 363 -9.50 -21.39 -46.47
N VAL A 364 -10.82 -21.16 -46.51
CA VAL A 364 -11.43 -20.02 -47.19
C VAL A 364 -11.57 -18.81 -46.25
N ASP A 365 -12.04 -19.05 -45.03
CA ASP A 365 -12.22 -18.02 -44.00
C ASP A 365 -11.68 -18.53 -42.66
N PRO A 366 -10.38 -18.35 -42.40
CA PRO A 366 -9.76 -18.83 -41.15
C PRO A 366 -10.30 -18.04 -39.95
N LEU A 367 -10.78 -18.78 -38.97
CA LEU A 367 -11.29 -18.25 -37.73
C LEU A 367 -10.48 -18.82 -36.55
N THR A 368 -9.84 -17.97 -35.80
CA THR A 368 -9.11 -18.32 -34.59
C THR A 368 -9.78 -17.70 -33.38
N TYR A 369 -9.51 -18.25 -32.20
CA TYR A 369 -10.09 -17.74 -30.95
C TYR A 369 -8.98 -17.36 -29.97
N ILE A 370 -8.91 -16.09 -29.61
CA ILE A 370 -7.97 -15.59 -28.60
C ILE A 370 -8.60 -15.82 -27.24
N THR A 371 -7.91 -16.56 -26.40
CA THR A 371 -8.33 -16.89 -25.02
C THR A 371 -7.39 -16.33 -23.96
N THR A 372 -6.15 -16.03 -24.36
CA THR A 372 -5.09 -15.67 -23.42
C THR A 372 -4.16 -14.65 -24.05
N VAL A 373 -3.70 -13.71 -23.26
CA VAL A 373 -2.68 -12.71 -23.61
C VAL A 373 -1.53 -12.87 -22.62
N GLY A 374 -0.32 -13.19 -23.12
CA GLY A 374 0.90 -13.23 -22.34
C GLY A 374 1.71 -11.96 -22.57
N LEU A 375 2.23 -11.35 -21.51
CA LEU A 375 3.19 -10.27 -21.59
C LEU A 375 4.59 -10.80 -21.31
N TYR A 376 5.52 -10.45 -22.17
CA TYR A 376 6.90 -10.93 -22.11
C TYR A 376 7.88 -9.75 -22.07
N ASN A 377 9.01 -9.94 -21.38
CA ASN A 377 10.11 -8.99 -21.41
C ASN A 377 10.99 -9.19 -22.66
N ASP A 378 12.03 -8.36 -22.81
CA ASP A 378 12.98 -8.45 -23.93
C ASP A 378 13.82 -9.74 -23.92
N ALA A 379 13.92 -10.40 -22.75
CA ALA A 379 14.56 -11.72 -22.62
C ALA A 379 13.64 -12.89 -23.00
N ASN A 380 12.40 -12.62 -23.45
CA ASN A 380 11.34 -13.58 -23.72
C ASN A 380 10.85 -14.38 -22.49
N GLU A 381 11.00 -13.82 -21.31
CA GLU A 381 10.41 -14.37 -20.10
C GLU A 381 9.00 -13.84 -19.91
N MET A 382 8.07 -14.71 -19.58
CA MET A 382 6.68 -14.31 -19.33
C MET A 382 6.55 -13.61 -17.99
N ILE A 383 6.18 -12.31 -18.02
CA ILE A 383 6.01 -11.49 -16.84
C ILE A 383 4.59 -11.60 -16.28
N ALA A 384 3.59 -11.62 -17.18
CA ALA A 384 2.19 -11.67 -16.80
C ALA A 384 1.36 -12.42 -17.83
N VAL A 385 0.23 -12.97 -17.38
CA VAL A 385 -0.75 -13.63 -18.24
C VAL A 385 -2.16 -13.18 -17.88
N ALA A 386 -2.94 -12.81 -18.90
CA ALA A 386 -4.34 -12.47 -18.77
C ALA A 386 -5.20 -13.45 -19.58
N LYS A 387 -6.30 -13.92 -18.99
CA LYS A 387 -7.31 -14.73 -19.70
C LYS A 387 -8.53 -13.88 -20.02
N THR A 388 -9.09 -14.07 -21.20
CA THR A 388 -10.36 -13.47 -21.56
C THR A 388 -11.51 -14.26 -20.93
N SER A 389 -12.58 -13.57 -20.51
CA SER A 389 -13.76 -14.22 -19.93
C SER A 389 -14.49 -15.11 -20.95
N GLN A 390 -14.41 -14.75 -22.23
CA GLN A 390 -14.93 -15.53 -23.35
C GLN A 390 -13.91 -15.54 -24.50
N PRO A 391 -13.82 -16.62 -25.27
CA PRO A 391 -12.99 -16.67 -26.47
C PRO A 391 -13.37 -15.58 -27.46
N ILE A 392 -12.40 -14.80 -27.92
CA ILE A 392 -12.62 -13.71 -28.88
C ILE A 392 -12.28 -14.20 -30.27
N ALA A 393 -13.28 -14.25 -31.14
CA ALA A 393 -13.09 -14.67 -32.51
C ALA A 393 -12.28 -13.65 -33.33
N LYS A 394 -11.24 -14.11 -34.00
CA LYS A 394 -10.35 -13.35 -34.86
C LYS A 394 -10.34 -13.89 -36.27
N SER A 395 -10.50 -13.00 -37.25
CA SER A 395 -10.46 -13.31 -38.68
C SER A 395 -9.75 -12.20 -39.44
N PHE A 396 -9.51 -12.38 -40.74
CA PHE A 396 -8.92 -11.36 -41.63
C PHE A 396 -9.77 -10.06 -41.75
N SER A 397 -11.04 -10.12 -41.40
CA SER A 397 -11.94 -8.98 -41.45
C SER A 397 -12.04 -8.23 -40.10
N LYS A 398 -11.40 -8.75 -39.04
CA LYS A 398 -11.51 -8.20 -37.69
C LYS A 398 -10.17 -7.71 -37.14
N GLU A 399 -10.17 -6.49 -36.62
CA GLU A 399 -9.13 -5.93 -35.77
C GLU A 399 -9.60 -5.98 -34.32
N LEU A 400 -8.65 -6.19 -33.40
CA LEU A 400 -8.95 -6.25 -31.97
C LEU A 400 -8.02 -5.30 -31.20
N LEU A 401 -8.59 -4.64 -30.19
CA LEU A 401 -7.85 -3.92 -29.18
C LEU A 401 -8.14 -4.55 -27.83
N LEU A 402 -7.14 -5.18 -27.23
CA LEU A 402 -7.24 -5.80 -25.92
C LEU A 402 -6.54 -4.92 -24.91
N LYS A 403 -7.23 -4.56 -23.83
CA LYS A 403 -6.68 -3.81 -22.70
C LYS A 403 -6.33 -4.80 -21.60
N VAL A 404 -5.06 -4.86 -21.22
CA VAL A 404 -4.58 -5.59 -20.05
C VAL A 404 -4.24 -4.58 -18.97
N LYS A 405 -4.87 -4.71 -17.80
CA LYS A 405 -4.57 -3.92 -16.60
C LYS A 405 -3.67 -4.77 -15.70
N LEU A 406 -2.53 -4.21 -15.29
CA LEU A 406 -1.68 -4.77 -14.26
C LEU A 406 -1.68 -3.86 -13.04
N ASP A 407 -1.93 -4.43 -11.88
CA ASP A 407 -1.85 -3.76 -10.57
C ASP A 407 -0.65 -4.38 -9.82
N PHE A 408 0.25 -3.53 -9.29
CA PHE A 408 1.47 -3.96 -8.59
C PHE A 408 1.92 -2.95 -7.54
#